data_e221314c153367e2512698c7fb98dd0a
#
_entry.id   e221314c153367e2512698c7fb98dd0a
#
_cell.length_a   1.000
_cell.length_b   1.000
_cell.length_c   1.000
_cell.angle_alpha   90.00
_cell.angle_beta   90.00
_cell.angle_gamma   90.00
#
_symmetry.space_group_name_H-M   'P 1'
#
loop_
_entity.id
_entity.type
_entity.pdbx_description
1 polymer ?
#
loop_
_entity_poly.entity_id
_entity_poly.type
_entity_poly.pdbx_seq_one_letter_code
_entity_poly.pdbx_strand_id
1 'polypeptide(L)'
;TFSENSHGFRPRRSCHTALLHLQRTFTGTKWFVEGDIKACFDCFDHHVLIDILRRRIKDEAFIALMWKFLKAGYMEQWKFHMTYSGTPQGSGISPILANIYLNELDKHIEEYKKQFDRGSSSHRKANPEYERMNGLVKRTRRKYARIWDTLNEQEQRECARHIRSLKASARQLPHCEVFDEGYKSLQYIRYADDFIIGMIGNKADAEALKGDLAIFLKEKLGLTLSAEKTKITHTSECARFLGYDIKVSRSQETKKLKNGTKSRVYSAVVKLYTPFDKTMAKLLEVGGIRIKKDTNGKERWKAIHRKKLINRSDIEILSKYNSEVRGLANYYSLACNPIRMAHFSSLMKYSMLKTFAAKYRTKTSKIKARYLKKGIFTVPYMTKAGPKECVYYNEGFERRKEPLFGQVDMQATYKKYAKPSSLICKLRAKTCELCGTTCDDIEIHQVKRLKDLTGNAEWEQVMRSRHRKTLAVCPNCHEMIHRSNKSQDDGKRRAVCAERCLHGSGGSQ
;
A
#
# COMPACT_ATOMS: atom_id res chain seq x y z
N THR A 1 -11.13 8.05 -26.63
CA THR A 1 -11.43 8.10 -25.18
C THR A 1 -11.39 6.69 -24.60
N PHE A 2 -10.77 6.51 -23.47
CA PHE A 2 -10.71 5.22 -22.81
C PHE A 2 -12.02 4.91 -22.07
N SER A 3 -12.29 3.62 -21.83
CA SER A 3 -13.41 3.16 -21.02
C SER A 3 -13.45 3.82 -19.63
N GLU A 4 -14.65 4.09 -19.12
CA GLU A 4 -14.84 4.58 -17.75
C GLU A 4 -14.38 3.58 -16.69
N ASN A 5 -14.32 2.29 -17.03
CA ASN A 5 -13.87 1.20 -16.16
C ASN A 5 -12.35 1.07 -16.07
N SER A 6 -11.58 1.80 -16.90
CA SER A 6 -10.12 1.82 -16.88
C SER A 6 -9.59 2.94 -15.97
N HIS A 7 -8.75 2.60 -15.00
CA HIS A 7 -8.26 3.53 -13.98
C HIS A 7 -6.74 3.73 -13.95
N GLY A 8 -5.95 2.77 -14.42
CA GLY A 8 -4.49 2.86 -14.41
C GLY A 8 -3.96 3.93 -15.36
N PHE A 9 -2.93 4.67 -14.92
CA PHE A 9 -2.19 5.66 -15.73
C PHE A 9 -3.08 6.72 -16.41
N ARG A 10 -4.15 7.12 -15.75
CA ARG A 10 -5.08 8.16 -16.27
C ARG A 10 -5.09 9.37 -15.34
N PRO A 11 -5.22 10.60 -15.90
CA PRO A 11 -5.41 11.80 -15.10
C PRO A 11 -6.60 11.68 -14.15
N ARG A 12 -6.45 12.17 -12.92
CA ARG A 12 -7.47 12.16 -11.87
C ARG A 12 -8.00 10.76 -11.51
N ARG A 13 -7.29 9.68 -11.85
CA ARG A 13 -7.60 8.30 -11.47
C ARG A 13 -6.44 7.66 -10.71
N SER A 14 -6.77 6.78 -9.78
CA SER A 14 -5.81 6.11 -8.90
C SER A 14 -6.32 4.73 -8.50
N CYS A 15 -5.50 3.94 -7.81
CA CYS A 15 -5.96 2.69 -7.19
C CYS A 15 -7.21 2.92 -6.32
N HIS A 16 -7.26 4.04 -5.58
CA HIS A 16 -8.42 4.36 -4.74
C HIS A 16 -9.68 4.64 -5.55
N THR A 17 -9.57 5.29 -6.70
CA THR A 17 -10.76 5.52 -7.56
C THR A 17 -11.29 4.20 -8.12
N ALA A 18 -10.41 3.27 -8.52
CA ALA A 18 -10.81 1.93 -8.97
C ALA A 18 -11.51 1.15 -7.85
N LEU A 19 -10.95 1.15 -6.63
CA LEU A 19 -11.52 0.45 -5.48
C LEU A 19 -12.86 1.04 -5.02
N LEU A 20 -13.03 2.36 -5.08
CA LEU A 20 -14.31 3.00 -4.78
C LEU A 20 -15.34 2.73 -5.86
N HIS A 21 -14.94 2.68 -7.13
CA HIS A 21 -15.79 2.28 -8.24
C HIS A 21 -16.29 0.84 -8.02
N LEU A 22 -15.37 -0.08 -7.68
CA LEU A 22 -15.70 -1.46 -7.32
C LEU A 22 -16.72 -1.54 -6.17
N GLN A 23 -16.52 -0.77 -5.10
CA GLN A 23 -17.47 -0.76 -3.98
C GLN A 23 -18.87 -0.31 -4.36
N ARG A 24 -18.98 0.63 -5.32
CA ARG A 24 -20.26 1.19 -5.75
C ARG A 24 -21.00 0.26 -6.73
N THR A 25 -20.28 -0.38 -7.64
CA THR A 25 -20.87 -1.09 -8.79
C THR A 25 -21.00 -2.59 -8.57
N PHE A 26 -20.15 -3.22 -7.74
CA PHE A 26 -20.14 -4.67 -7.56
C PHE A 26 -21.09 -5.17 -6.46
N THR A 27 -22.09 -4.37 -6.11
CA THR A 27 -23.11 -4.78 -5.14
C THR A 27 -23.94 -5.95 -5.68
N GLY A 28 -24.08 -7.01 -4.90
CA GLY A 28 -24.86 -8.19 -5.29
C GLY A 28 -24.06 -9.27 -6.04
N THR A 29 -22.83 -8.99 -6.43
CA THR A 29 -21.91 -9.95 -7.08
C THR A 29 -21.90 -11.29 -6.35
N LYS A 30 -21.86 -12.38 -7.13
CA LYS A 30 -21.75 -13.78 -6.66
C LYS A 30 -20.38 -14.37 -6.93
N TRP A 31 -19.80 -14.03 -8.08
CA TRP A 31 -18.50 -14.52 -8.53
C TRP A 31 -17.59 -13.37 -8.89
N PHE A 32 -16.34 -13.45 -8.48
CA PHE A 32 -15.26 -12.58 -8.97
C PHE A 32 -14.41 -13.38 -9.95
N VAL A 33 -14.09 -12.78 -11.10
CA VAL A 33 -13.02 -13.24 -11.97
C VAL A 33 -11.87 -12.25 -11.81
N GLU A 34 -10.82 -12.71 -11.13
CA GLU A 34 -9.58 -11.97 -10.91
C GLU A 34 -8.65 -12.28 -12.09
N GLY A 35 -8.35 -11.31 -12.93
CA GLY A 35 -7.56 -11.50 -14.14
C GLY A 35 -6.23 -10.79 -14.09
N ASP A 36 -5.18 -11.49 -14.51
CA ASP A 36 -3.82 -10.97 -14.67
C ASP A 36 -3.28 -11.41 -16.04
N ILE A 37 -2.72 -10.47 -16.79
CA ILE A 37 -2.15 -10.74 -18.12
C ILE A 37 -0.65 -11.00 -17.94
N LYS A 38 -0.20 -12.16 -18.41
CA LYS A 38 1.21 -12.58 -18.27
C LYS A 38 2.12 -11.63 -19.05
N ALA A 39 3.11 -11.04 -18.35
CA ALA A 39 4.14 -10.18 -18.94
C ALA A 39 3.57 -9.13 -19.94
N CYS A 40 2.45 -8.50 -19.56
CA CYS A 40 1.64 -7.67 -20.46
C CYS A 40 2.48 -6.61 -21.21
N PHE A 41 3.33 -5.88 -20.50
CA PHE A 41 4.17 -4.82 -21.07
C PHE A 41 5.27 -5.35 -22.01
N ASP A 42 5.70 -6.58 -21.82
CA ASP A 42 6.78 -7.20 -22.58
C ASP A 42 6.26 -7.97 -23.81
N CYS A 43 4.96 -8.26 -23.84
CA CYS A 43 4.34 -9.13 -24.86
C CYS A 43 3.47 -8.39 -25.89
N PHE A 44 3.38 -7.05 -25.84
CA PHE A 44 2.59 -6.32 -26.85
C PHE A 44 3.14 -6.54 -28.26
N ASP A 45 2.28 -6.97 -29.17
CA ASP A 45 2.62 -7.00 -30.60
C ASP A 45 2.66 -5.58 -31.14
N HIS A 46 3.81 -5.19 -31.70
CA HIS A 46 4.02 -3.84 -32.23
C HIS A 46 3.12 -3.57 -33.46
N HIS A 47 2.87 -4.57 -34.31
CA HIS A 47 2.00 -4.42 -35.49
C HIS A 47 0.56 -4.20 -35.06
N VAL A 48 0.05 -5.01 -34.14
CA VAL A 48 -1.31 -4.85 -33.60
C VAL A 48 -1.47 -3.45 -32.96
N LEU A 49 -0.46 -3.01 -32.18
CA LEU A 49 -0.49 -1.66 -31.57
C LEU A 49 -0.53 -0.55 -32.62
N ILE A 50 0.28 -0.65 -33.66
CA ILE A 50 0.32 0.33 -34.74
C ILE A 50 -1.00 0.31 -35.52
N ASP A 51 -1.59 -0.84 -35.79
CA ASP A 51 -2.90 -0.94 -36.45
C ASP A 51 -4.01 -0.29 -35.64
N ILE A 52 -3.99 -0.46 -34.30
CA ILE A 52 -4.91 0.23 -33.39
C ILE A 52 -4.73 1.75 -33.48
N LEU A 53 -3.47 2.24 -33.52
CA LEU A 53 -3.17 3.66 -33.67
C LEU A 53 -3.66 4.20 -35.01
N ARG A 54 -3.41 3.50 -36.12
CA ARG A 54 -3.81 3.89 -37.49
C ARG A 54 -5.33 4.02 -37.68
N ARG A 55 -6.13 3.34 -36.86
CA ARG A 55 -7.59 3.52 -36.90
C ARG A 55 -8.01 4.98 -36.61
N ARG A 56 -7.18 5.73 -35.87
CA ARG A 56 -7.49 7.11 -35.46
C ARG A 56 -6.49 8.15 -35.92
N ILE A 57 -5.26 7.79 -36.15
CA ILE A 57 -4.15 8.67 -36.53
C ILE A 57 -3.77 8.34 -37.97
N LYS A 58 -3.96 9.29 -38.86
CA LYS A 58 -3.69 9.14 -40.30
C LYS A 58 -2.31 9.70 -40.71
N ASP A 59 -1.60 10.33 -39.75
CA ASP A 59 -0.28 10.91 -39.95
C ASP A 59 0.79 9.81 -39.95
N GLU A 60 1.29 9.44 -41.13
CA GLU A 60 2.33 8.42 -41.28
C GLU A 60 3.71 8.86 -40.68
N ALA A 61 3.98 10.16 -40.62
CA ALA A 61 5.21 10.65 -39.97
C ALA A 61 5.16 10.37 -38.45
N PHE A 62 3.98 10.56 -37.83
CA PHE A 62 3.74 10.18 -36.44
C PHE A 62 3.83 8.65 -36.24
N ILE A 63 3.27 7.86 -37.13
CA ILE A 63 3.34 6.39 -37.07
C ILE A 63 4.80 5.91 -37.22
N ALA A 64 5.56 6.49 -38.12
CA ALA A 64 6.98 6.19 -38.25
C ALA A 64 7.78 6.55 -36.99
N LEU A 65 7.43 7.65 -36.32
CA LEU A 65 8.02 8.00 -35.03
C LEU A 65 7.67 6.97 -33.94
N MET A 66 6.43 6.48 -33.88
CA MET A 66 6.03 5.44 -32.95
C MET A 66 6.82 4.15 -33.16
N TRP A 67 7.04 3.75 -34.43
CA TRP A 67 7.91 2.61 -34.72
C TRP A 67 9.35 2.81 -34.21
N LYS A 68 9.92 4.00 -34.34
CA LYS A 68 11.24 4.30 -33.77
C LYS A 68 11.26 4.15 -32.25
N PHE A 69 10.24 4.63 -31.55
CA PHE A 69 10.12 4.46 -30.10
C PHE A 69 10.01 2.98 -29.67
N LEU A 70 9.20 2.19 -30.39
CA LEU A 70 9.02 0.77 -30.08
C LEU A 70 10.28 -0.05 -30.31
N LYS A 71 11.08 0.30 -31.36
CA LYS A 71 12.32 -0.38 -31.72
C LYS A 71 13.57 0.17 -31.01
N ALA A 72 13.45 1.27 -30.24
CA ALA A 72 14.59 1.97 -29.66
C ALA A 72 15.39 1.14 -28.64
N GLY A 73 14.82 0.04 -28.11
CA GLY A 73 15.46 -0.76 -27.06
C GLY A 73 15.52 -0.06 -25.70
N TYR A 74 16.27 -0.63 -24.78
CA TYR A 74 16.49 -0.07 -23.45
C TYR A 74 17.88 -0.42 -22.91
N MET A 75 18.34 0.36 -21.95
CA MET A 75 19.59 0.12 -21.25
C MET A 75 19.33 -0.45 -19.86
N GLU A 76 19.90 -1.63 -19.58
CA GLU A 76 19.89 -2.23 -18.26
C GLU A 76 21.30 -2.62 -17.84
N GLN A 77 21.73 -2.21 -16.65
CA GLN A 77 23.08 -2.46 -16.13
C GLN A 77 24.21 -2.08 -17.13
N TRP A 78 24.03 -0.96 -17.85
CA TRP A 78 24.94 -0.48 -18.91
C TRP A 78 25.03 -1.37 -20.14
N LYS A 79 24.08 -2.32 -20.31
CA LYS A 79 23.95 -3.15 -21.51
C LYS A 79 22.72 -2.71 -22.31
N PHE A 80 22.88 -2.64 -23.62
CA PHE A 80 21.77 -2.34 -24.52
C PHE A 80 21.02 -3.62 -24.85
N HIS A 81 19.69 -3.54 -24.78
CA HIS A 81 18.75 -4.61 -25.14
C HIS A 81 17.82 -4.11 -26.24
N MET A 82 17.70 -4.86 -27.31
CA MET A 82 16.72 -4.56 -28.37
C MET A 82 15.32 -4.98 -27.92
N THR A 83 14.33 -4.19 -28.33
CA THR A 83 12.91 -4.49 -28.07
C THR A 83 12.28 -5.10 -29.33
N TYR A 84 11.98 -6.38 -29.28
CA TYR A 84 11.30 -7.09 -30.38
C TYR A 84 9.78 -7.09 -30.22
N SER A 85 9.29 -7.03 -28.99
CA SER A 85 7.89 -6.95 -28.60
C SER A 85 7.75 -6.08 -27.35
N GLY A 86 6.55 -5.65 -27.04
CA GLY A 86 6.27 -4.90 -25.84
C GLY A 86 6.78 -3.47 -25.83
N THR A 87 6.76 -2.89 -24.64
CA THR A 87 7.25 -1.54 -24.38
C THR A 87 8.14 -1.54 -23.15
N PRO A 88 9.35 -0.94 -23.21
CA PRO A 88 10.30 -0.99 -22.09
C PRO A 88 9.68 -0.46 -20.79
N GLN A 89 9.84 -1.22 -19.70
CA GLN A 89 9.42 -0.78 -18.37
C GLN A 89 10.21 0.47 -17.96
N GLY A 90 9.48 1.52 -17.55
CA GLY A 90 10.08 2.81 -17.18
C GLY A 90 10.11 3.86 -18.29
N SER A 91 9.76 3.52 -19.52
CA SER A 91 9.54 4.52 -20.58
C SER A 91 8.32 5.39 -20.26
N GLY A 92 8.41 6.71 -20.50
CA GLY A 92 7.31 7.65 -20.27
C GLY A 92 6.08 7.41 -21.15
N ILE A 93 6.24 6.77 -22.32
CA ILE A 93 5.15 6.48 -23.27
C ILE A 93 4.50 5.12 -23.04
N SER A 94 5.19 4.15 -22.43
CA SER A 94 4.69 2.80 -22.24
C SER A 94 3.32 2.71 -21.55
N PRO A 95 3.02 3.50 -20.49
CA PRO A 95 1.73 3.44 -19.83
C PRO A 95 0.55 3.85 -20.71
N ILE A 96 0.74 4.84 -21.59
CA ILE A 96 -0.33 5.28 -22.50
C ILE A 96 -0.53 4.29 -23.64
N LEU A 97 0.56 3.72 -24.18
CA LEU A 97 0.48 2.68 -25.22
C LEU A 97 -0.19 1.42 -24.67
N ALA A 98 0.13 1.01 -23.46
CA ALA A 98 -0.55 -0.09 -22.78
C ALA A 98 -2.06 0.16 -22.63
N ASN A 99 -2.45 1.37 -22.22
CA ASN A 99 -3.86 1.71 -22.16
C ASN A 99 -4.56 1.72 -23.52
N ILE A 100 -3.88 2.16 -24.58
CA ILE A 100 -4.41 2.12 -25.94
C ILE A 100 -4.62 0.68 -26.38
N TYR A 101 -3.66 -0.19 -26.15
CA TYR A 101 -3.71 -1.60 -26.49
C TYR A 101 -4.82 -2.34 -25.74
N LEU A 102 -4.85 -2.20 -24.44
CA LEU A 102 -5.84 -2.86 -23.56
C LEU A 102 -7.24 -2.23 -23.64
N ASN A 103 -7.40 -1.10 -24.31
CA ASN A 103 -8.74 -0.55 -24.56
C ASN A 103 -9.55 -1.43 -25.51
N GLU A 104 -8.92 -2.27 -26.31
CA GLU A 104 -9.63 -3.27 -27.12
C GLU A 104 -10.25 -4.37 -26.22
N LEU A 105 -9.54 -4.77 -25.14
CA LEU A 105 -10.10 -5.64 -24.10
C LEU A 105 -11.28 -4.97 -23.39
N ASP A 106 -11.16 -3.68 -23.07
CA ASP A 106 -12.25 -2.93 -22.43
C ASP A 106 -13.51 -2.96 -23.29
N LYS A 107 -13.38 -2.72 -24.60
CA LYS A 107 -14.49 -2.77 -25.56
C LYS A 107 -15.10 -4.17 -25.66
N HIS A 108 -14.27 -5.21 -25.73
CA HIS A 108 -14.74 -6.59 -25.79
C HIS A 108 -15.59 -6.96 -24.57
N ILE A 109 -15.11 -6.60 -23.37
CA ILE A 109 -15.87 -6.87 -22.14
C ILE A 109 -17.16 -6.03 -22.08
N GLU A 110 -17.16 -4.80 -22.57
CA GLU A 110 -18.36 -3.96 -22.63
C GLU A 110 -19.40 -4.55 -23.62
N GLU A 111 -18.96 -5.14 -24.72
CA GLU A 111 -19.86 -5.83 -25.67
C GLU A 111 -20.40 -7.13 -25.07
N TYR A 112 -19.52 -7.95 -24.45
CA TYR A 112 -19.93 -9.15 -23.73
C TYR A 112 -20.96 -8.81 -22.63
N LYS A 113 -20.75 -7.72 -21.91
CA LYS A 113 -21.68 -7.24 -20.87
C LYS A 113 -23.06 -6.96 -21.45
N LYS A 114 -23.19 -6.31 -22.62
CA LYS A 114 -24.48 -6.02 -23.27
C LYS A 114 -25.25 -7.29 -23.59
N GLN A 115 -24.55 -8.36 -23.97
CA GLN A 115 -25.16 -9.65 -24.29
C GLN A 115 -25.51 -10.44 -23.04
N PHE A 116 -24.69 -10.31 -21.98
CA PHE A 116 -24.82 -11.08 -20.75
C PHE A 116 -25.87 -10.50 -19.80
N ASP A 117 -25.94 -9.17 -19.65
CA ASP A 117 -26.85 -8.50 -18.70
C ASP A 117 -28.30 -8.76 -19.07
N ARG A 118 -29.10 -9.21 -18.11
CA ARG A 118 -30.52 -9.50 -18.28
C ARG A 118 -31.33 -9.01 -17.10
N GLY A 119 -32.51 -8.51 -17.36
CA GLY A 119 -33.45 -8.08 -16.33
C GLY A 119 -33.02 -6.83 -15.56
N SER A 120 -33.73 -6.53 -14.51
CA SER A 120 -33.44 -5.41 -13.60
C SER A 120 -33.36 -5.86 -12.16
N SER A 121 -32.50 -5.22 -11.39
CA SER A 121 -32.34 -5.49 -9.95
C SER A 121 -33.64 -5.27 -9.14
N SER A 122 -34.55 -4.42 -9.63
CA SER A 122 -35.86 -4.14 -9.02
C SER A 122 -36.91 -5.23 -9.29
N HIS A 123 -36.72 -6.03 -10.33
CA HIS A 123 -37.67 -7.06 -10.78
C HIS A 123 -37.12 -8.49 -10.55
N ARG A 124 -36.22 -8.66 -9.58
CA ARG A 124 -35.70 -9.98 -9.22
C ARG A 124 -36.80 -10.84 -8.60
N LYS A 125 -36.76 -12.14 -8.94
CA LYS A 125 -37.69 -13.13 -8.40
C LYS A 125 -37.58 -13.16 -6.87
N ALA A 126 -38.74 -13.00 -6.22
CA ALA A 126 -38.81 -13.01 -4.76
C ALA A 126 -38.57 -14.44 -4.23
N ASN A 127 -37.95 -14.56 -3.07
CA ASN A 127 -37.76 -15.85 -2.40
C ASN A 127 -39.11 -16.33 -1.83
N PRO A 128 -39.64 -17.49 -2.27
CA PRO A 128 -40.93 -17.99 -1.81
C PRO A 128 -41.04 -18.18 -0.30
N GLU A 129 -39.96 -18.61 0.36
CA GLU A 129 -39.94 -18.76 1.82
C GLU A 129 -40.02 -17.39 2.52
N TYR A 130 -39.34 -16.39 2.00
CA TYR A 130 -39.44 -15.05 2.55
C TYR A 130 -40.84 -14.47 2.38
N GLU A 131 -41.47 -14.66 1.22
CA GLU A 131 -42.84 -14.22 0.97
C GLU A 131 -43.83 -14.92 1.91
N ARG A 132 -43.70 -16.25 2.08
CA ARG A 132 -44.52 -17.04 3.02
C ARG A 132 -44.39 -16.50 4.45
N MET A 133 -43.15 -16.29 4.93
CA MET A 133 -42.90 -15.77 6.28
C MET A 133 -43.40 -14.33 6.43
N ASN A 134 -43.22 -13.49 5.44
CA ASN A 134 -43.69 -12.10 5.46
C ASN A 134 -45.24 -12.05 5.40
N GLY A 135 -45.87 -12.95 4.63
CA GLY A 135 -47.32 -13.18 4.64
C GLY A 135 -47.84 -13.60 6.01
N LEU A 136 -47.13 -14.52 6.69
CA LEU A 136 -47.48 -14.93 8.07
C LEU A 136 -47.38 -13.73 9.03
N VAL A 137 -46.32 -12.95 8.97
CA VAL A 137 -46.20 -11.73 9.79
C VAL A 137 -47.35 -10.76 9.55
N LYS A 138 -47.74 -10.54 8.29
CA LYS A 138 -48.86 -9.64 7.93
C LYS A 138 -50.17 -10.18 8.48
N ARG A 139 -50.46 -11.51 8.32
CA ARG A 139 -51.69 -12.15 8.83
C ARG A 139 -51.77 -12.10 10.33
N THR A 140 -50.68 -12.45 11.03
CA THR A 140 -50.63 -12.43 12.52
C THR A 140 -50.81 -11.00 13.04
N ARG A 141 -50.22 -10.00 12.38
CA ARG A 141 -50.39 -8.61 12.77
C ARG A 141 -51.84 -8.15 12.60
N ARG A 142 -52.52 -8.54 11.50
CA ARG A 142 -53.92 -8.20 11.28
C ARG A 142 -54.82 -8.93 12.31
N LYS A 143 -54.52 -10.20 12.66
CA LYS A 143 -55.24 -10.94 13.69
C LYS A 143 -55.17 -10.22 15.04
N TYR A 144 -53.94 -9.86 15.49
CA TYR A 144 -53.76 -9.17 16.76
C TYR A 144 -54.33 -7.74 16.77
N ALA A 145 -54.32 -7.06 15.65
CA ALA A 145 -54.90 -5.72 15.56
C ALA A 145 -56.42 -5.72 15.80
N ARG A 146 -57.12 -6.79 15.43
CA ARG A 146 -58.58 -6.93 15.64
C ARG A 146 -58.98 -7.15 17.09
N ILE A 147 -58.09 -7.70 17.90
CA ILE A 147 -58.36 -8.04 19.31
C ILE A 147 -57.55 -7.17 20.27
N TRP A 148 -56.80 -6.18 19.77
CA TRP A 148 -55.83 -5.44 20.56
C TRP A 148 -56.41 -4.71 21.77
N ASP A 149 -57.58 -4.11 21.57
CA ASP A 149 -58.25 -3.34 22.61
C ASP A 149 -58.96 -4.22 23.65
N THR A 150 -59.13 -5.51 23.38
CA THR A 150 -59.70 -6.50 24.33
C THR A 150 -58.65 -7.21 25.17
N LEU A 151 -57.36 -7.07 24.85
CA LEU A 151 -56.24 -7.73 25.52
C LEU A 151 -55.72 -6.90 26.70
N ASN A 152 -55.34 -7.58 27.79
CA ASN A 152 -54.63 -6.97 28.90
C ASN A 152 -53.18 -6.62 28.52
N GLU A 153 -52.49 -5.83 29.33
CA GLU A 153 -51.12 -5.39 29.04
C GLU A 153 -50.12 -6.54 28.85
N GLN A 154 -50.29 -7.65 29.59
CA GLN A 154 -49.39 -8.78 29.51
C GLN A 154 -49.59 -9.54 28.19
N GLU A 155 -50.82 -9.76 27.79
CA GLU A 155 -51.17 -10.38 26.50
C GLU A 155 -50.73 -9.50 25.31
N GLN A 156 -50.90 -8.19 25.41
CA GLN A 156 -50.37 -7.25 24.40
C GLN A 156 -48.84 -7.35 24.25
N ARG A 157 -48.11 -7.45 25.36
CA ARG A 157 -46.67 -7.66 25.37
C ARG A 157 -46.26 -9.00 24.74
N GLU A 158 -47.04 -10.05 24.94
CA GLU A 158 -46.82 -11.36 24.33
C GLU A 158 -47.08 -11.36 22.83
N CYS A 159 -48.18 -10.78 22.40
CA CYS A 159 -48.49 -10.58 20.98
C CYS A 159 -47.38 -9.77 20.27
N ALA A 160 -46.91 -8.73 20.92
CA ALA A 160 -45.79 -7.92 20.40
C ALA A 160 -44.48 -8.72 20.34
N ARG A 161 -44.19 -9.57 21.33
CA ARG A 161 -43.02 -10.46 21.30
C ARG A 161 -43.14 -11.49 20.17
N HIS A 162 -44.30 -12.11 19.97
CA HIS A 162 -44.55 -13.07 18.88
C HIS A 162 -44.34 -12.40 17.51
N ILE A 163 -44.92 -11.22 17.26
CA ILE A 163 -44.66 -10.49 15.99
C ILE A 163 -43.18 -10.17 15.80
N ARG A 164 -42.47 -9.81 16.89
CA ARG A 164 -41.02 -9.52 16.82
C ARG A 164 -40.22 -10.78 16.45
N SER A 165 -40.56 -11.96 17.00
CA SER A 165 -39.88 -13.21 16.68
C SER A 165 -40.11 -13.63 15.22
N LEU A 166 -41.36 -13.57 14.73
CA LEU A 166 -41.65 -13.83 13.31
C LEU A 166 -40.94 -12.90 12.36
N LYS A 167 -40.85 -11.59 12.69
CA LYS A 167 -40.08 -10.64 11.94
C LYS A 167 -38.58 -10.95 11.98
N ALA A 168 -38.05 -11.43 13.09
CA ALA A 168 -36.66 -11.83 13.21
C ALA A 168 -36.34 -13.02 12.31
N SER A 169 -37.20 -14.04 12.30
CA SER A 169 -37.08 -15.19 11.41
C SER A 169 -37.17 -14.81 9.93
N ALA A 170 -38.14 -13.99 9.55
CA ALA A 170 -38.24 -13.49 8.17
C ALA A 170 -37.01 -12.70 7.72
N ARG A 171 -36.34 -12.00 8.65
CA ARG A 171 -35.12 -11.23 8.32
C ARG A 171 -33.90 -12.10 8.09
N GLN A 172 -33.89 -13.35 8.53
CA GLN A 172 -32.78 -14.27 8.27
C GLN A 172 -32.84 -14.84 6.85
N LEU A 173 -33.98 -14.77 6.18
CA LEU A 173 -34.14 -15.23 4.82
C LEU A 173 -33.74 -14.14 3.81
N PRO A 174 -33.10 -14.48 2.69
CA PRO A 174 -32.85 -13.54 1.60
C PRO A 174 -34.19 -13.10 0.98
N HIS A 175 -34.28 -11.81 0.62
CA HIS A 175 -35.50 -11.23 0.01
C HIS A 175 -35.80 -11.80 -1.37
N CYS A 176 -34.77 -11.98 -2.20
CA CYS A 176 -34.85 -12.51 -3.56
C CYS A 176 -34.15 -13.86 -3.64
N GLU A 177 -34.51 -14.66 -4.63
CA GLU A 177 -33.79 -15.90 -4.93
C GLU A 177 -32.31 -15.66 -5.12
N VAL A 178 -31.49 -16.61 -4.65
CA VAL A 178 -30.01 -16.51 -4.73
C VAL A 178 -29.56 -16.62 -6.20
N PHE A 179 -30.24 -17.51 -6.96
CA PHE A 179 -30.04 -17.71 -8.38
C PHE A 179 -31.34 -17.39 -9.09
N ASP A 180 -31.35 -16.29 -9.80
CA ASP A 180 -32.46 -15.84 -10.61
C ASP A 180 -31.99 -15.80 -12.06
N GLU A 181 -32.44 -16.73 -12.89
CA GLU A 181 -32.08 -16.83 -14.30
C GLU A 181 -32.55 -15.62 -15.12
N GLY A 182 -33.60 -14.95 -14.64
CA GLY A 182 -34.10 -13.68 -15.21
C GLY A 182 -33.24 -12.47 -14.89
N TYR A 183 -32.26 -12.60 -13.96
CA TYR A 183 -31.40 -11.50 -13.58
C TYR A 183 -29.93 -11.87 -13.62
N LYS A 184 -29.22 -11.42 -14.64
CA LYS A 184 -27.78 -11.54 -14.75
C LYS A 184 -27.15 -10.15 -14.91
N SER A 185 -26.01 -9.93 -14.31
CA SER A 185 -25.29 -8.66 -14.44
C SER A 185 -23.79 -8.85 -14.32
N LEU A 186 -23.04 -8.13 -15.13
CA LEU A 186 -21.59 -8.10 -15.17
C LEU A 186 -21.09 -6.70 -14.88
N GLN A 187 -20.09 -6.58 -14.03
CA GLN A 187 -19.37 -5.34 -13.78
C GLN A 187 -17.87 -5.58 -13.96
N TYR A 188 -17.17 -4.60 -14.49
CA TYR A 188 -15.76 -4.72 -14.86
C TYR A 188 -14.98 -3.50 -14.44
N ILE A 189 -13.76 -3.70 -13.95
CA ILE A 189 -12.80 -2.64 -13.61
C ILE A 189 -11.40 -3.12 -13.96
N ARG A 190 -10.63 -2.25 -14.59
CA ARG A 190 -9.21 -2.48 -14.92
C ARG A 190 -8.31 -1.39 -14.35
N TYR A 191 -7.16 -1.81 -13.90
CA TYR A 191 -6.07 -0.93 -13.50
C TYR A 191 -4.75 -1.41 -14.12
N ALA A 192 -4.32 -0.79 -15.20
CA ALA A 192 -3.24 -1.26 -16.07
C ALA A 192 -3.53 -2.67 -16.63
N ASP A 193 -2.74 -3.66 -16.30
CA ASP A 193 -2.86 -5.07 -16.65
C ASP A 193 -3.74 -5.89 -15.68
N ASP A 194 -3.88 -5.43 -14.44
CA ASP A 194 -4.76 -6.04 -13.44
C ASP A 194 -6.23 -5.69 -13.72
N PHE A 195 -7.11 -6.68 -13.74
CA PHE A 195 -8.54 -6.44 -13.84
C PHE A 195 -9.36 -7.38 -12.97
N ILE A 196 -10.56 -6.93 -12.61
CA ILE A 196 -11.52 -7.72 -11.85
C ILE A 196 -12.91 -7.58 -12.47
N ILE A 197 -13.60 -8.71 -12.61
CA ILE A 197 -14.97 -8.76 -13.08
C ILE A 197 -15.84 -9.34 -11.98
N GLY A 198 -16.95 -8.68 -11.68
CA GLY A 198 -17.96 -9.14 -10.74
C GLY A 198 -19.20 -9.59 -11.48
N MET A 199 -19.63 -10.82 -11.24
CA MET A 199 -20.76 -11.41 -11.94
C MET A 199 -21.90 -11.79 -11.00
N ILE A 200 -23.12 -11.50 -11.43
CA ILE A 200 -24.35 -12.05 -10.88
C ILE A 200 -24.84 -13.10 -11.89
N GLY A 201 -24.68 -14.36 -11.57
CA GLY A 201 -24.96 -15.52 -12.40
C GLY A 201 -24.47 -16.80 -11.75
N ASN A 202 -24.40 -17.88 -12.51
CA ASN A 202 -23.88 -19.16 -12.04
C ASN A 202 -22.35 -19.27 -12.23
N LYS A 203 -21.75 -20.36 -11.78
CA LYS A 203 -20.32 -20.59 -11.92
C LYS A 203 -19.92 -20.85 -13.37
N ALA A 204 -20.77 -21.55 -14.12
CA ALA A 204 -20.52 -21.83 -15.54
C ALA A 204 -20.47 -20.53 -16.37
N ASP A 205 -21.28 -19.53 -16.04
CA ASP A 205 -21.20 -18.21 -16.68
C ASP A 205 -19.81 -17.57 -16.48
N ALA A 206 -19.24 -17.69 -15.28
CA ALA A 206 -17.90 -17.16 -14.99
C ALA A 206 -16.78 -17.95 -15.69
N GLU A 207 -16.94 -19.27 -15.80
CA GLU A 207 -16.02 -20.13 -16.55
C GLU A 207 -16.08 -19.84 -18.06
N ALA A 208 -17.27 -19.65 -18.61
CA ALA A 208 -17.49 -19.27 -20.02
C ALA A 208 -16.83 -17.91 -20.32
N LEU A 209 -17.05 -16.91 -19.48
CA LEU A 209 -16.38 -15.60 -19.62
C LEU A 209 -14.87 -15.72 -19.59
N LYS A 210 -14.31 -16.51 -18.65
CA LYS A 210 -12.86 -16.71 -18.56
C LYS A 210 -12.31 -17.34 -19.83
N GLY A 211 -13.02 -18.32 -20.42
CA GLY A 211 -12.67 -18.95 -21.68
C GLY A 211 -12.68 -17.97 -22.86
N ASP A 212 -13.74 -17.18 -22.97
CA ASP A 212 -13.90 -16.15 -24.01
C ASP A 212 -12.78 -15.10 -23.92
N LEU A 213 -12.46 -14.60 -22.75
CA LEU A 213 -11.36 -13.66 -22.54
C LEU A 213 -10.00 -14.26 -22.92
N ALA A 214 -9.76 -15.53 -22.63
CA ALA A 214 -8.51 -16.19 -22.99
C ALA A 214 -8.34 -16.30 -24.50
N ILE A 215 -9.43 -16.64 -25.22
CA ILE A 215 -9.46 -16.72 -26.69
C ILE A 215 -9.25 -15.32 -27.29
N PHE A 216 -10.02 -14.33 -26.85
CA PHE A 216 -9.91 -12.96 -27.33
C PHE A 216 -8.50 -12.39 -27.17
N LEU A 217 -7.92 -12.51 -25.96
CA LEU A 217 -6.57 -12.00 -25.68
C LEU A 217 -5.54 -12.66 -26.59
N LYS A 218 -5.63 -13.99 -26.78
CA LYS A 218 -4.69 -14.74 -27.60
C LYS A 218 -4.81 -14.40 -29.08
N GLU A 219 -6.04 -14.41 -29.64
CA GLU A 219 -6.26 -14.28 -31.06
C GLU A 219 -6.20 -12.82 -31.57
N LYS A 220 -6.70 -11.88 -30.78
CA LYS A 220 -6.79 -10.48 -31.18
C LYS A 220 -5.65 -9.60 -30.69
N LEU A 221 -5.07 -9.96 -29.54
CA LEU A 221 -4.05 -9.13 -28.89
C LEU A 221 -2.71 -9.87 -28.72
N GLY A 222 -2.59 -11.16 -29.10
CA GLY A 222 -1.34 -11.92 -28.90
C GLY A 222 -0.93 -12.05 -27.43
N LEU A 223 -1.87 -11.82 -26.49
CA LEU A 223 -1.61 -11.84 -25.06
C LEU A 223 -2.13 -13.13 -24.42
N THR A 224 -1.55 -13.50 -23.29
CA THR A 224 -1.94 -14.72 -22.58
C THR A 224 -2.41 -14.38 -21.17
N LEU A 225 -3.56 -14.89 -20.76
CA LEU A 225 -3.99 -14.87 -19.37
C LEU A 225 -3.06 -15.71 -18.51
N SER A 226 -2.65 -15.18 -17.35
CA SER A 226 -1.90 -15.97 -16.37
C SER A 226 -2.81 -17.04 -15.76
N ALA A 227 -2.57 -18.32 -16.10
CA ALA A 227 -3.37 -19.44 -15.58
C ALA A 227 -3.31 -19.54 -14.03
N GLU A 228 -2.14 -19.24 -13.46
CA GLU A 228 -1.89 -19.32 -12.02
C GLU A 228 -2.59 -18.19 -11.25
N LYS A 229 -2.64 -16.99 -11.81
CA LYS A 229 -3.16 -15.81 -11.14
C LYS A 229 -4.63 -15.53 -11.49
N THR A 230 -5.12 -16.00 -12.65
CA THR A 230 -6.52 -15.82 -13.04
C THR A 230 -7.41 -16.81 -12.31
N LYS A 231 -8.17 -16.30 -11.34
CA LYS A 231 -9.01 -17.10 -10.43
C LYS A 231 -10.48 -16.74 -10.56
N ILE A 232 -11.33 -17.74 -10.40
CA ILE A 232 -12.78 -17.56 -10.21
C ILE A 232 -13.05 -17.78 -8.73
N THR A 233 -13.37 -16.68 -8.01
CA THR A 233 -13.55 -16.69 -6.56
C THR A 233 -15.01 -16.44 -6.23
N HIS A 234 -15.63 -17.37 -5.46
CA HIS A 234 -16.98 -17.15 -4.97
C HIS A 234 -16.96 -16.10 -3.85
N THR A 235 -18.00 -15.26 -3.77
CA THR A 235 -18.06 -14.16 -2.79
C THR A 235 -18.15 -14.59 -1.32
N SER A 236 -18.22 -15.91 -1.01
CA SER A 236 -17.96 -16.43 0.34
C SER A 236 -16.49 -16.35 0.74
N GLU A 237 -15.62 -16.38 -0.25
CA GLU A 237 -14.18 -16.27 -0.09
C GLU A 237 -13.71 -14.83 -0.29
N CYS A 238 -12.42 -14.64 -0.25
CA CYS A 238 -11.79 -13.35 -0.36
C CYS A 238 -11.10 -13.23 -1.73
N ALA A 239 -11.60 -12.36 -2.58
CA ALA A 239 -10.91 -11.98 -3.81
C ALA A 239 -9.83 -10.92 -3.49
N ARG A 240 -8.82 -10.80 -4.34
CA ARG A 240 -7.74 -9.83 -4.17
C ARG A 240 -7.58 -8.95 -5.41
N PHE A 241 -7.65 -7.64 -5.21
CA PHE A 241 -7.44 -6.67 -6.28
C PHE A 241 -6.70 -5.45 -5.76
N LEU A 242 -5.69 -5.00 -6.50
CA LEU A 242 -4.84 -3.85 -6.13
C LEU A 242 -4.34 -3.94 -4.67
N GLY A 243 -3.90 -5.12 -4.24
CA GLY A 243 -3.37 -5.32 -2.89
C GLY A 243 -4.38 -5.23 -1.75
N TYR A 244 -5.68 -5.08 -2.02
CA TYR A 244 -6.76 -5.17 -1.03
C TYR A 244 -7.43 -6.54 -1.08
N ASP A 245 -7.88 -7.01 0.08
CA ASP A 245 -8.78 -8.14 0.19
C ASP A 245 -10.23 -7.66 0.04
N ILE A 246 -10.96 -8.24 -0.91
CA ILE A 246 -12.33 -7.88 -1.25
C ILE A 246 -13.27 -8.95 -0.72
N LYS A 247 -14.24 -8.54 0.10
CA LYS A 247 -15.29 -9.43 0.64
C LYS A 247 -16.65 -8.84 0.43
N VAL A 248 -17.61 -9.69 0.13
CA VAL A 248 -19.02 -9.29 0.07
C VAL A 248 -19.65 -9.51 1.43
N SER A 249 -20.30 -8.47 1.96
CA SER A 249 -21.01 -8.56 3.25
C SER A 249 -22.24 -9.45 3.12
N ARG A 250 -22.35 -10.44 4.00
CA ARG A 250 -23.51 -11.35 4.09
C ARG A 250 -24.27 -11.21 5.41
N SER A 251 -24.00 -10.13 6.16
CA SER A 251 -24.64 -9.90 7.46
C SER A 251 -26.13 -9.69 7.30
N GLN A 252 -26.92 -10.42 8.06
CA GLN A 252 -28.36 -10.23 8.21
C GLN A 252 -28.71 -9.32 9.39
N GLU A 253 -27.71 -8.68 9.98
CA GLU A 253 -27.89 -7.80 11.13
C GLU A 253 -28.78 -6.60 10.82
N THR A 254 -29.48 -6.12 11.82
CA THR A 254 -30.30 -4.93 11.73
C THR A 254 -29.60 -3.73 12.37
N LYS A 255 -29.64 -2.59 11.71
CA LYS A 255 -29.17 -1.31 12.25
C LYS A 255 -30.38 -0.49 12.70
N LYS A 256 -30.28 0.14 13.88
CA LYS A 256 -31.26 1.10 14.34
C LYS A 256 -31.02 2.44 13.62
N LEU A 257 -32.00 2.92 12.89
CA LEU A 257 -31.98 4.22 12.22
C LEU A 257 -32.18 5.34 13.24
N LYS A 258 -31.88 6.59 12.84
CA LYS A 258 -32.06 7.78 13.70
C LYS A 258 -33.50 7.97 14.21
N ASN A 259 -34.50 7.54 13.43
CA ASN A 259 -35.92 7.53 13.79
C ASN A 259 -36.33 6.34 14.68
N GLY A 260 -35.38 5.56 15.23
CA GLY A 260 -35.64 4.42 16.09
C GLY A 260 -36.04 3.13 15.37
N THR A 261 -36.38 3.16 14.09
CA THR A 261 -36.73 1.97 13.33
C THR A 261 -35.52 1.06 13.06
N LYS A 262 -35.72 -0.26 13.15
CA LYS A 262 -34.68 -1.23 12.77
C LYS A 262 -34.75 -1.53 11.26
N SER A 263 -33.70 -1.21 10.54
CA SER A 263 -33.52 -1.57 9.13
C SER A 263 -32.46 -2.64 8.99
N ARG A 264 -32.59 -3.52 7.99
CA ARG A 264 -31.49 -4.42 7.62
C ARG A 264 -30.24 -3.63 7.28
N VAL A 265 -29.10 -4.09 7.76
CA VAL A 265 -27.83 -3.67 7.19
C VAL A 265 -27.84 -4.20 5.75
N TYR A 266 -27.49 -3.31 4.81
CA TYR A 266 -27.48 -3.67 3.39
C TYR A 266 -26.57 -4.89 3.18
N SER A 267 -27.16 -6.04 2.81
CA SER A 267 -26.40 -7.25 2.47
C SER A 267 -25.82 -7.14 1.07
N ALA A 268 -24.80 -7.92 0.77
CA ALA A 268 -24.12 -7.98 -0.52
C ALA A 268 -23.33 -6.71 -0.90
N VAL A 269 -23.01 -5.84 0.05
CA VAL A 269 -22.10 -4.70 -0.16
C VAL A 269 -20.64 -5.18 -0.15
N VAL A 270 -19.88 -4.71 -1.10
CA VAL A 270 -18.44 -4.98 -1.17
C VAL A 270 -17.70 -4.20 -0.08
N LYS A 271 -16.89 -4.90 0.70
CA LYS A 271 -16.02 -4.33 1.74
C LYS A 271 -14.56 -4.60 1.38
N LEU A 272 -13.74 -3.59 1.56
CA LEU A 272 -12.30 -3.64 1.34
C LEU A 272 -11.57 -3.86 2.66
N TYR A 273 -10.59 -4.75 2.67
CA TYR A 273 -9.79 -5.05 3.86
C TYR A 273 -8.29 -4.95 3.55
N THR A 274 -7.54 -4.58 4.55
CA THR A 274 -6.08 -4.66 4.51
C THR A 274 -5.68 -6.12 4.72
N PRO A 275 -4.94 -6.74 3.78
CA PRO A 275 -4.45 -8.10 3.91
C PRO A 275 -3.45 -8.25 5.05
N PHE A 276 -3.57 -9.34 5.80
CA PHE A 276 -2.67 -9.62 6.91
C PHE A 276 -1.26 -9.98 6.41
N ASP A 277 -1.17 -10.86 5.43
CA ASP A 277 0.09 -11.33 4.81
C ASP A 277 0.93 -10.17 4.27
N LYS A 278 0.32 -9.21 3.57
CA LYS A 278 1.02 -8.05 3.01
C LYS A 278 1.59 -7.12 4.09
N THR A 279 0.83 -6.88 5.17
CA THR A 279 1.33 -6.07 6.30
C THR A 279 2.46 -6.75 7.04
N MET A 280 2.40 -8.08 7.19
CA MET A 280 3.46 -8.87 7.80
C MET A 280 4.72 -8.94 6.93
N ALA A 281 4.54 -9.23 5.63
CA ALA A 281 5.63 -9.23 4.67
C ALA A 281 6.38 -7.88 4.68
N LYS A 282 5.64 -6.76 4.74
CA LYS A 282 6.25 -5.42 4.83
C LYS A 282 7.05 -5.20 6.11
N LEU A 283 6.57 -5.67 7.26
CA LEU A 283 7.31 -5.59 8.53
C LEU A 283 8.61 -6.41 8.51
N LEU A 284 8.59 -7.58 7.85
CA LEU A 284 9.78 -8.42 7.65
C LEU A 284 10.76 -7.78 6.66
N GLU A 285 10.29 -7.30 5.51
CA GLU A 285 11.07 -6.61 4.49
C GLU A 285 11.85 -5.43 5.06
N VAL A 286 11.18 -4.57 5.85
CA VAL A 286 11.83 -3.42 6.47
C VAL A 286 12.74 -3.81 7.64
N GLY A 287 12.75 -5.07 8.06
CA GLY A 287 13.51 -5.57 9.21
C GLY A 287 13.00 -5.02 10.54
N GLY A 288 11.70 -4.75 10.63
CA GLY A 288 11.07 -4.21 11.85
C GLY A 288 10.73 -5.26 12.89
N ILE A 289 10.54 -6.51 12.47
CA ILE A 289 10.14 -7.63 13.33
C ILE A 289 10.97 -8.89 13.07
N ARG A 290 10.92 -9.81 14.05
CA ARG A 290 11.35 -11.20 13.92
C ARG A 290 10.21 -12.11 14.40
N ILE A 291 9.96 -13.18 13.67
CA ILE A 291 9.05 -14.24 14.08
C ILE A 291 9.81 -15.20 15.00
N LYS A 292 9.23 -15.50 16.15
CA LYS A 292 9.70 -16.55 17.08
C LYS A 292 8.53 -17.48 17.36
N LYS A 293 8.79 -18.78 17.41
CA LYS A 293 7.83 -19.75 17.94
C LYS A 293 7.98 -19.78 19.48
N ASP A 294 6.86 -19.79 20.18
CA ASP A 294 6.83 -20.02 21.62
C ASP A 294 6.92 -21.54 21.94
N THR A 295 6.93 -21.87 23.23
CA THR A 295 6.99 -23.26 23.71
C THR A 295 5.86 -24.15 23.17
N ASN A 296 4.73 -23.54 22.77
CA ASN A 296 3.56 -24.22 22.21
C ASN A 296 3.54 -24.21 20.66
N GLY A 297 4.67 -23.86 20.02
CA GLY A 297 4.77 -23.80 18.57
C GLY A 297 4.09 -22.58 17.92
N LYS A 298 3.42 -21.72 18.70
CA LYS A 298 2.70 -20.55 18.19
C LYS A 298 3.67 -19.44 17.80
N GLU A 299 3.48 -18.89 16.62
CA GLU A 299 4.28 -17.77 16.14
C GLU A 299 3.98 -16.48 16.91
N ARG A 300 5.02 -15.86 17.43
CA ARG A 300 4.98 -14.54 18.06
C ARG A 300 5.85 -13.56 17.32
N TRP A 301 5.34 -12.39 17.06
CA TRP A 301 6.06 -11.33 16.38
C TRP A 301 6.71 -10.41 17.39
N LYS A 302 8.02 -10.33 17.30
CA LYS A 302 8.81 -9.49 18.20
C LYS A 302 9.44 -8.36 17.41
N ALA A 303 9.09 -7.11 17.74
CA ALA A 303 9.76 -5.94 17.18
C ALA A 303 11.26 -5.99 17.50
N ILE A 304 12.10 -5.69 16.52
CA ILE A 304 13.57 -5.64 16.63
C ILE A 304 14.10 -4.29 16.15
N HIS A 305 15.34 -3.99 16.51
CA HIS A 305 16.02 -2.80 16.00
C HIS A 305 16.46 -3.00 14.55
N ARG A 306 16.46 -1.93 13.77
CA ARG A 306 16.89 -1.94 12.37
C ARG A 306 18.36 -1.54 12.27
N LYS A 307 19.24 -2.54 12.11
CA LYS A 307 20.70 -2.37 12.08
C LYS A 307 21.16 -1.29 11.09
N LYS A 308 20.55 -1.23 9.91
CA LYS A 308 20.88 -0.25 8.84
C LYS A 308 20.62 1.21 9.22
N LEU A 309 19.80 1.47 10.25
CA LEU A 309 19.43 2.82 10.67
C LEU A 309 20.20 3.34 11.89
N ILE A 310 20.91 2.49 12.63
CA ILE A 310 21.56 2.85 13.91
C ILE A 310 22.53 4.05 13.73
N ASN A 311 23.26 4.10 12.64
CA ASN A 311 24.26 5.13 12.36
C ASN A 311 23.68 6.40 11.69
N ARG A 312 22.35 6.47 11.50
CA ARG A 312 21.67 7.65 10.95
C ARG A 312 21.38 8.68 12.03
N SER A 313 21.13 9.93 11.63
CA SER A 313 20.65 10.94 12.58
C SER A 313 19.26 10.60 13.12
N ASP A 314 18.92 11.14 14.29
CA ASP A 314 17.62 10.86 14.95
C ASP A 314 16.44 11.24 14.07
N ILE A 315 16.55 12.40 13.40
CA ILE A 315 15.53 12.87 12.46
C ILE A 315 15.40 11.94 11.25
N GLU A 316 16.50 11.41 10.71
CA GLU A 316 16.46 10.47 9.59
C GLU A 316 15.82 9.13 9.99
N ILE A 317 16.14 8.65 11.20
CA ILE A 317 15.52 7.43 11.73
C ILE A 317 14.01 7.64 11.82
N LEU A 318 13.57 8.68 12.52
CA LEU A 318 12.15 8.97 12.72
C LEU A 318 11.42 9.20 11.39
N SER A 319 12.01 10.00 10.48
CA SER A 319 11.43 10.27 9.17
C SER A 319 11.27 9.01 8.32
N LYS A 320 12.21 8.06 8.40
CA LYS A 320 12.12 6.78 7.69
C LYS A 320 10.94 5.94 8.21
N TYR A 321 10.80 5.82 9.54
CA TYR A 321 9.66 5.12 10.13
C TYR A 321 8.33 5.80 9.79
N ASN A 322 8.27 7.13 9.88
CA ASN A 322 7.07 7.90 9.52
C ASN A 322 6.66 7.72 8.05
N SER A 323 7.63 7.76 7.12
CA SER A 323 7.32 7.60 5.70
C SER A 323 6.76 6.22 5.38
N GLU A 324 7.27 5.17 6.03
CA GLU A 324 6.78 3.80 5.84
C GLU A 324 5.39 3.60 6.46
N VAL A 325 5.15 4.13 7.66
CA VAL A 325 3.82 4.05 8.32
C VAL A 325 2.79 4.87 7.54
N ARG A 326 3.10 6.13 7.20
CA ARG A 326 2.21 7.01 6.44
C ARG A 326 1.90 6.46 5.06
N GLY A 327 2.91 5.94 4.36
CA GLY A 327 2.73 5.36 3.03
C GLY A 327 1.72 4.20 3.05
N LEU A 328 1.87 3.28 4.01
CA LEU A 328 0.96 2.15 4.14
C LEU A 328 -0.43 2.56 4.64
N ALA A 329 -0.50 3.48 5.62
CA ALA A 329 -1.76 4.03 6.13
C ALA A 329 -2.54 4.76 5.03
N ASN A 330 -1.87 5.55 4.20
CA ASN A 330 -2.50 6.23 3.06
C ASN A 330 -2.99 5.23 2.02
N TYR A 331 -2.18 4.21 1.69
CA TYR A 331 -2.56 3.19 0.73
C TYR A 331 -3.81 2.42 1.17
N TYR A 332 -3.88 1.97 2.43
CA TYR A 332 -5.00 1.22 2.99
C TYR A 332 -6.09 2.08 3.65
N SER A 333 -6.14 3.36 3.36
CA SER A 333 -7.08 4.29 3.99
C SER A 333 -8.56 4.00 3.69
N LEU A 334 -8.88 3.25 2.63
CA LEU A 334 -10.25 2.82 2.30
C LEU A 334 -10.69 1.54 3.04
N ALA A 335 -9.77 0.86 3.72
CA ALA A 335 -10.05 -0.43 4.34
C ALA A 335 -11.02 -0.33 5.52
N CYS A 336 -11.88 -1.35 5.66
CA CYS A 336 -12.85 -1.47 6.74
C CYS A 336 -12.25 -1.94 8.08
N ASN A 337 -10.96 -2.31 8.10
CA ASN A 337 -10.25 -2.82 9.28
C ASN A 337 -9.05 -1.93 9.70
N PRO A 338 -9.27 -0.67 10.10
CA PRO A 338 -8.21 0.28 10.43
C PRO A 338 -7.33 -0.20 11.59
N ILE A 339 -7.84 -1.08 12.47
CA ILE A 339 -7.10 -1.71 13.57
C ILE A 339 -5.84 -2.45 13.07
N ARG A 340 -5.84 -2.91 11.81
CA ARG A 340 -4.69 -3.55 11.18
C ARG A 340 -3.53 -2.56 11.01
N MET A 341 -3.84 -1.32 10.62
CA MET A 341 -2.85 -0.25 10.49
C MET A 341 -2.36 0.23 11.85
N ALA A 342 -3.24 0.31 12.85
CA ALA A 342 -2.85 0.63 14.22
C ALA A 342 -1.86 -0.42 14.78
N HIS A 343 -2.12 -1.71 14.54
CA HIS A 343 -1.21 -2.79 14.94
C HIS A 343 0.14 -2.71 14.21
N PHE A 344 0.13 -2.49 12.88
CA PHE A 344 1.35 -2.27 12.09
C PHE A 344 2.16 -1.10 12.66
N SER A 345 1.53 0.05 12.87
CA SER A 345 2.18 1.25 13.44
C SER A 345 2.74 0.99 14.83
N SER A 346 2.03 0.24 15.66
CA SER A 346 2.49 -0.13 17.00
C SER A 346 3.79 -0.94 16.95
N LEU A 347 3.87 -1.97 16.10
CA LEU A 347 5.09 -2.76 15.90
C LEU A 347 6.24 -1.90 15.35
N MET A 348 5.96 -1.01 14.41
CA MET A 348 6.93 -0.06 13.88
C MET A 348 7.44 0.91 14.95
N LYS A 349 6.56 1.42 15.82
CA LYS A 349 6.92 2.27 16.97
C LYS A 349 7.86 1.54 17.93
N TYR A 350 7.56 0.28 18.26
CA TYR A 350 8.43 -0.53 19.11
C TYR A 350 9.78 -0.84 18.45
N SER A 351 9.81 -1.13 17.16
CA SER A 351 11.04 -1.30 16.38
C SER A 351 11.88 -0.02 16.39
N MET A 352 11.26 1.13 16.21
CA MET A 352 11.91 2.44 16.29
C MET A 352 12.52 2.68 17.66
N LEU A 353 11.78 2.48 18.74
CA LEU A 353 12.29 2.63 20.10
C LEU A 353 13.52 1.72 20.36
N LYS A 354 13.49 0.49 19.86
CA LYS A 354 14.64 -0.42 19.94
C LYS A 354 15.82 0.02 19.08
N THR A 355 15.55 0.66 17.92
CA THR A 355 16.61 1.22 17.06
C THR A 355 17.31 2.38 17.74
N PHE A 356 16.55 3.28 18.39
CA PHE A 356 17.13 4.35 19.22
C PHE A 356 17.89 3.77 20.45
N ALA A 357 17.33 2.77 21.12
CA ALA A 357 17.97 2.12 22.26
C ALA A 357 19.30 1.45 21.86
N ALA A 358 19.34 0.78 20.70
CA ALA A 358 20.55 0.21 20.14
C ALA A 358 21.58 1.29 19.73
N LYS A 359 21.14 2.40 19.14
CA LYS A 359 21.98 3.53 18.77
C LYS A 359 22.69 4.12 19.99
N TYR A 360 21.94 4.38 21.06
CA TYR A 360 22.45 5.02 22.28
C TYR A 360 22.91 4.01 23.35
N ARG A 361 22.94 2.71 23.03
CA ARG A 361 23.34 1.62 23.95
C ARG A 361 22.65 1.70 25.32
N THR A 362 21.32 1.91 25.28
CA THR A 362 20.51 2.11 26.48
C THR A 362 19.20 1.32 26.42
N LYS A 363 18.41 1.33 27.49
CA LYS A 363 17.09 0.69 27.54
C LYS A 363 16.03 1.55 26.84
N THR A 364 15.01 0.91 26.26
CA THR A 364 13.87 1.59 25.61
C THR A 364 13.11 2.52 26.57
N SER A 365 13.11 2.23 27.88
CA SER A 365 12.52 3.10 28.91
C SER A 365 13.21 4.48 28.96
N LYS A 366 14.55 4.51 28.94
CA LYS A 366 15.31 5.77 28.92
C LYS A 366 15.08 6.55 27.62
N ILE A 367 14.95 5.85 26.48
CA ILE A 367 14.58 6.49 25.20
C ILE A 367 13.18 7.11 25.26
N LYS A 368 12.20 6.41 25.86
CA LYS A 368 10.86 6.97 26.09
C LYS A 368 10.94 8.22 26.97
N ALA A 369 11.65 8.19 28.08
CA ALA A 369 11.78 9.35 28.96
C ALA A 369 12.40 10.56 28.26
N ARG A 370 13.38 10.33 27.36
CA ARG A 370 14.06 11.42 26.62
C ARG A 370 13.23 12.05 25.52
N TYR A 371 12.46 11.25 24.77
CA TYR A 371 11.81 11.70 23.53
C TYR A 371 10.28 11.74 23.59
N LEU A 372 9.65 11.19 24.67
CA LEU A 372 8.21 11.18 24.77
C LEU A 372 7.73 12.49 25.40
N LYS A 373 7.08 13.35 24.60
CA LYS A 373 6.44 14.58 25.04
C LYS A 373 4.92 14.41 24.95
N LYS A 374 4.20 14.57 26.05
CA LYS A 374 2.72 14.40 26.10
C LYS A 374 2.21 13.12 25.41
N GLY A 375 2.92 12.00 25.60
CA GLY A 375 2.56 10.69 24.99
C GLY A 375 3.00 10.51 23.53
N ILE A 376 3.51 11.54 22.88
CA ILE A 376 3.95 11.51 21.46
C ILE A 376 5.49 11.49 21.41
N PHE A 377 6.04 10.58 20.62
CA PHE A 377 7.49 10.51 20.42
C PHE A 377 7.94 11.65 19.51
N THR A 378 8.80 12.53 20.02
CA THR A 378 9.18 13.79 19.38
C THR A 378 10.70 13.93 19.35
N VAL A 379 11.23 14.25 18.18
CA VAL A 379 12.66 14.53 17.96
C VAL A 379 12.82 15.99 17.56
N PRO A 380 13.51 16.81 18.36
CA PRO A 380 13.83 18.18 17.97
C PRO A 380 14.97 18.18 16.93
N TYR A 381 14.92 19.13 15.99
CA TYR A 381 15.97 19.37 14.99
C TYR A 381 16.03 20.82 14.57
N MET A 382 17.21 21.26 14.17
CA MET A 382 17.42 22.62 13.72
C MET A 382 17.18 22.75 12.22
N THR A 383 16.59 23.85 11.80
CA THR A 383 16.43 24.27 10.40
C THR A 383 16.94 25.69 10.23
N LYS A 384 17.11 26.16 8.98
CA LYS A 384 17.45 27.57 8.71
C LYS A 384 16.45 28.56 9.31
N ALA A 385 15.18 28.16 9.47
CA ALA A 385 14.12 28.97 10.06
C ALA A 385 13.96 28.76 11.59
N GLY A 386 14.98 28.15 12.26
CA GLY A 386 14.97 27.90 13.70
C GLY A 386 14.66 26.43 14.07
N PRO A 387 14.47 26.15 15.37
CA PRO A 387 14.20 24.82 15.89
C PRO A 387 12.83 24.32 15.43
N LYS A 388 12.77 23.05 15.02
CA LYS A 388 11.54 22.35 14.67
C LYS A 388 11.49 20.99 15.36
N GLU A 389 10.28 20.44 15.48
CA GLU A 389 10.03 19.13 16.05
C GLU A 389 9.47 18.18 14.99
N CYS A 390 9.99 16.98 14.94
CA CYS A 390 9.43 15.89 14.16
C CYS A 390 8.78 14.91 15.12
N VAL A 391 7.51 14.58 14.89
CA VAL A 391 6.75 13.65 15.71
C VAL A 391 6.57 12.31 15.01
N TYR A 392 6.47 11.22 15.78
CA TYR A 392 6.05 9.94 15.23
C TYR A 392 4.62 10.05 14.73
N TYR A 393 4.32 9.36 13.61
CA TYR A 393 3.01 9.39 12.96
C TYR A 393 1.86 9.21 13.97
N ASN A 394 0.98 10.18 14.05
CA ASN A 394 -0.15 10.26 14.98
C ASN A 394 -1.44 10.78 14.34
N GLU A 395 -1.52 10.79 12.99
CA GLU A 395 -2.68 11.29 12.24
C GLU A 395 -3.92 10.36 12.35
N GLY A 396 -3.80 9.24 13.08
CA GLY A 396 -4.84 8.24 13.20
C GLY A 396 -4.94 7.29 11.99
N PHE A 397 -5.87 6.35 12.07
CA PHE A 397 -6.09 5.31 11.05
C PHE A 397 -7.58 5.19 10.70
N GLU A 398 -8.28 6.30 10.66
CA GLU A 398 -9.70 6.29 10.30
C GLU A 398 -9.91 5.94 8.82
N ARG A 399 -11.01 5.21 8.57
CA ARG A 399 -11.41 4.88 7.21
C ARG A 399 -11.83 6.13 6.46
N ARG A 400 -11.19 6.41 5.34
CA ARG A 400 -11.59 7.48 4.43
C ARG A 400 -12.70 7.03 3.48
N LYS A 401 -13.55 7.95 3.08
CA LYS A 401 -14.61 7.72 2.09
C LYS A 401 -14.24 8.25 0.70
N GLU A 402 -13.22 9.08 0.64
CA GLU A 402 -12.74 9.75 -0.57
C GLU A 402 -11.38 9.23 -0.98
N PRO A 403 -11.10 9.21 -2.29
CA PRO A 403 -9.81 8.77 -2.79
C PRO A 403 -8.73 9.78 -2.38
N LEU A 404 -7.56 9.27 -2.02
CA LEU A 404 -6.37 10.12 -1.97
C LEU A 404 -5.87 10.31 -3.41
N PHE A 405 -6.03 11.51 -3.89
CA PHE A 405 -5.35 11.93 -5.12
C PHE A 405 -3.91 12.29 -4.76
N GLY A 406 -2.95 11.49 -5.24
CA GLY A 406 -1.60 11.99 -5.38
C GLY A 406 -1.61 13.14 -6.38
N GLN A 407 -0.64 14.04 -6.31
CA GLN A 407 -0.43 15.08 -7.33
C GLN A 407 0.09 14.45 -8.65
N VAL A 408 -0.61 13.42 -9.15
CA VAL A 408 -0.20 12.60 -10.29
C VAL A 408 -0.29 13.39 -11.59
N ASP A 409 -1.17 14.39 -11.63
CA ASP A 409 -1.36 15.26 -12.81
C ASP A 409 -0.40 16.45 -12.86
N MET A 410 0.37 16.67 -11.80
CA MET A 410 1.43 17.66 -11.85
C MET A 410 2.65 17.02 -12.54
N GLN A 411 3.13 17.64 -13.60
CA GLN A 411 4.40 17.26 -14.19
C GLN A 411 5.42 17.10 -13.07
N ALA A 412 6.00 15.92 -12.99
CA ALA A 412 7.05 15.64 -12.04
C ALA A 412 8.18 16.63 -12.27
N THR A 413 8.24 17.68 -11.45
CA THR A 413 9.44 18.48 -11.43
C THR A 413 10.58 17.56 -11.04
N TYR A 414 11.64 17.54 -11.83
CA TYR A 414 12.86 16.75 -11.62
C TYR A 414 13.34 16.79 -10.16
N LYS A 415 13.15 17.94 -9.49
CA LYS A 415 13.43 18.14 -8.06
C LYS A 415 12.55 17.32 -7.11
N LYS A 416 11.44 16.75 -7.54
CA LYS A 416 10.49 16.01 -6.68
C LYS A 416 10.89 14.56 -6.46
N TYR A 417 11.62 13.96 -7.40
CA TYR A 417 12.10 12.58 -7.34
C TYR A 417 13.53 12.44 -6.85
N ALA A 418 14.36 13.46 -7.08
CA ALA A 418 15.70 13.54 -6.53
C ALA A 418 15.68 14.17 -5.13
N LYS A 419 15.21 13.43 -4.12
CA LYS A 419 15.49 13.83 -2.73
C LYS A 419 16.99 13.73 -2.53
N PRO A 420 17.68 14.86 -2.25
CA PRO A 420 19.10 14.81 -2.00
C PRO A 420 19.39 13.88 -0.83
N SER A 421 20.48 13.12 -0.91
CA SER A 421 20.94 12.31 0.22
C SER A 421 21.15 13.21 1.45
N SER A 422 21.14 12.63 2.66
CA SER A 422 21.41 13.40 3.89
C SER A 422 22.76 14.12 3.84
N LEU A 423 23.72 13.57 3.09
CA LEU A 423 25.02 14.18 2.84
C LEU A 423 24.88 15.45 1.99
N ILE A 424 24.15 15.39 0.89
CA ILE A 424 23.88 16.54 0.04
C ILE A 424 23.10 17.63 0.80
N CYS A 425 22.16 17.24 1.66
CA CYS A 425 21.44 18.20 2.52
C CYS A 425 22.38 18.93 3.47
N LYS A 426 23.39 18.26 4.03
CA LYS A 426 24.39 18.85 4.93
C LYS A 426 25.30 19.83 4.18
N LEU A 427 25.79 19.44 3.02
CA LEU A 427 26.59 20.31 2.15
C LEU A 427 25.80 21.58 1.76
N ARG A 428 24.55 21.43 1.38
CA ARG A 428 23.67 22.56 1.02
C ARG A 428 23.29 23.44 2.21
N ALA A 429 23.36 22.93 3.43
CA ALA A 429 23.12 23.73 4.61
C ALA A 429 24.21 24.79 4.84
N LYS A 430 25.40 24.62 4.22
CA LYS A 430 26.52 25.55 4.30
C LYS A 430 26.91 25.96 5.72
N THR A 431 26.65 25.08 6.70
CA THR A 431 26.91 25.32 8.11
C THR A 431 27.85 24.25 8.67
N CYS A 432 28.95 24.68 9.23
CA CYS A 432 29.90 23.80 9.89
C CYS A 432 29.27 23.17 11.14
N GLU A 433 29.31 21.86 11.25
CA GLU A 433 28.75 21.15 12.43
C GLU A 433 29.64 21.23 13.68
N LEU A 434 30.85 21.76 13.55
CA LEU A 434 31.81 21.93 14.65
C LEU A 434 31.77 23.35 15.22
N CYS A 435 32.11 24.35 14.40
CA CYS A 435 32.19 25.75 14.85
C CYS A 435 30.90 26.55 14.61
N GLY A 436 29.91 26.01 13.89
CA GLY A 436 28.65 26.70 13.58
C GLY A 436 28.73 27.76 12.51
N THR A 437 29.91 28.09 11.97
CA THR A 437 30.09 29.11 10.94
C THR A 437 29.41 28.68 9.64
N THR A 438 28.79 29.64 8.95
CA THR A 438 28.25 29.44 7.61
C THR A 438 29.33 29.77 6.56
N CYS A 439 29.66 28.81 5.70
CA CYS A 439 30.60 28.99 4.58
C CYS A 439 30.11 28.26 3.34
N ASP A 440 30.56 28.69 2.17
CA ASP A 440 30.17 28.08 0.92
C ASP A 440 30.84 26.71 0.69
N ASP A 441 32.04 26.55 1.17
CA ASP A 441 32.88 25.35 1.03
C ASP A 441 32.77 24.49 2.29
N ILE A 442 31.74 23.64 2.33
CA ILE A 442 31.57 22.62 3.38
C ILE A 442 32.13 21.31 2.87
N GLU A 443 33.04 20.73 3.63
CA GLU A 443 33.60 19.41 3.38
C GLU A 443 33.00 18.34 4.32
N ILE A 444 33.04 17.07 3.88
CA ILE A 444 32.55 15.96 4.68
C ILE A 444 33.72 15.16 5.22
N HIS A 445 33.99 15.31 6.51
CA HIS A 445 34.89 14.42 7.22
C HIS A 445 34.22 13.09 7.51
N GLN A 446 34.89 11.95 7.19
CA GLN A 446 34.38 10.60 7.39
C GLN A 446 35.39 9.69 8.10
N VAL A 447 34.90 8.92 9.08
CA VAL A 447 35.70 7.91 9.80
C VAL A 447 35.27 6.50 9.41
N LYS A 448 36.24 5.56 9.34
CA LYS A 448 35.95 4.14 9.04
C LYS A 448 35.09 3.50 10.12
N ARG A 449 35.43 3.67 11.39
CA ARG A 449 34.73 3.05 12.53
C ARG A 449 34.65 4.05 13.69
N LEU A 450 33.47 4.22 14.28
CA LEU A 450 33.27 5.08 15.46
C LEU A 450 33.95 4.55 16.72
N LYS A 451 34.22 3.25 16.81
CA LYS A 451 34.90 2.64 17.95
C LYS A 451 36.40 2.99 18.01
N ASP A 452 36.96 3.38 16.88
CA ASP A 452 38.39 3.70 16.76
C ASP A 452 38.68 5.15 17.22
N LEU A 453 37.64 5.95 17.49
CA LEU A 453 37.77 7.31 18.02
C LEU A 453 38.02 7.26 19.52
N THR A 454 39.07 7.92 19.99
CA THR A 454 39.43 7.98 21.41
C THR A 454 38.47 8.85 22.22
N GLY A 455 37.96 9.92 21.62
CA GLY A 455 37.09 10.91 22.26
C GLY A 455 37.90 12.05 22.93
N ASN A 456 39.19 12.14 22.67
CA ASN A 456 40.05 13.18 23.23
C ASN A 456 39.83 14.53 22.52
N ALA A 457 39.57 14.50 21.23
CA ALA A 457 39.32 15.71 20.45
C ALA A 457 37.80 16.05 20.40
N GLU A 458 37.48 17.35 20.35
CA GLU A 458 36.08 17.83 20.33
C GLU A 458 35.27 17.23 19.17
N TRP A 459 35.83 17.16 17.97
CA TRP A 459 35.18 16.57 16.82
C TRP A 459 34.87 15.07 17.00
N GLU A 460 35.74 14.32 17.69
CA GLU A 460 35.50 12.92 18.03
C GLU A 460 34.34 12.79 19.01
N GLN A 461 34.29 13.67 20.02
CA GLN A 461 33.19 13.71 20.98
C GLN A 461 31.88 14.01 20.29
N VAL A 462 31.84 14.98 19.37
CA VAL A 462 30.66 15.30 18.58
C VAL A 462 30.23 14.10 17.71
N MET A 463 31.14 13.40 17.04
CA MET A 463 30.83 12.22 16.25
C MET A 463 30.34 11.06 17.11
N ARG A 464 30.97 10.82 18.27
CA ARG A 464 30.59 9.78 19.22
C ARG A 464 29.24 10.07 19.86
N SER A 465 28.99 11.29 20.34
CA SER A 465 27.71 11.67 20.95
C SER A 465 26.54 11.58 19.97
N ARG A 466 26.77 11.92 18.71
CA ARG A 466 25.77 11.83 17.64
C ARG A 466 25.67 10.44 16.99
N HIS A 467 26.55 9.51 17.36
CA HIS A 467 26.64 8.17 16.75
C HIS A 467 26.66 8.20 15.21
N ARG A 468 27.44 9.13 14.62
CA ARG A 468 27.53 9.30 13.17
C ARG A 468 28.97 9.21 12.68
N LYS A 469 29.15 8.58 11.51
CA LYS A 469 30.46 8.44 10.86
C LYS A 469 30.87 9.63 9.98
N THR A 470 29.97 10.60 9.79
CA THR A 470 30.20 11.76 8.90
C THR A 470 29.92 13.05 9.64
N LEU A 471 30.78 14.04 9.44
CA LEU A 471 30.67 15.39 9.98
C LEU A 471 30.85 16.38 8.83
N ALA A 472 29.95 17.36 8.73
CA ALA A 472 30.08 18.45 7.74
C ALA A 472 30.81 19.61 8.41
N VAL A 473 31.96 19.99 7.88
CA VAL A 473 32.87 20.98 8.48
C VAL A 473 33.39 21.98 7.45
N CYS A 474 33.71 23.17 7.90
CA CYS A 474 34.44 24.15 7.04
C CYS A 474 35.87 23.70 6.81
N PRO A 475 36.57 24.18 5.78
CA PRO A 475 37.95 23.81 5.48
C PRO A 475 38.91 23.95 6.67
N ASN A 476 38.78 25.04 7.45
CA ASN A 476 39.61 25.26 8.62
C ASN A 476 39.42 24.19 9.71
N CYS A 477 38.17 23.84 10.01
CA CYS A 477 37.89 22.77 10.97
C CYS A 477 38.31 21.39 10.44
N HIS A 478 38.22 21.17 9.13
CA HIS A 478 38.67 19.93 8.48
C HIS A 478 40.19 19.78 8.57
N GLU A 479 40.92 20.84 8.32
CA GLU A 479 42.37 20.86 8.47
C GLU A 479 42.81 20.62 9.92
N MET A 480 42.13 21.24 10.92
CA MET A 480 42.39 20.99 12.34
C MET A 480 42.19 19.51 12.69
N ILE A 481 41.14 18.86 12.19
CA ILE A 481 40.90 17.44 12.40
C ILE A 481 42.09 16.62 11.88
N HIS A 482 42.61 16.93 10.72
CA HIS A 482 43.72 16.19 10.12
C HIS A 482 45.06 16.47 10.82
N ARG A 483 45.31 17.72 11.29
CA ARG A 483 46.50 18.05 12.09
C ARG A 483 46.52 17.31 13.42
N SER A 484 45.39 17.23 14.13
CA SER A 484 45.27 16.49 15.37
C SER A 484 45.49 14.98 15.19
N ASN A 485 45.13 14.41 14.07
CA ASN A 485 45.40 13.01 13.74
C ASN A 485 46.87 12.73 13.44
N LYS A 486 47.59 13.68 12.77
CA LYS A 486 49.02 13.51 12.50
C LYS A 486 49.88 13.50 13.80
N SER A 487 49.54 14.36 14.77
CA SER A 487 50.26 14.37 16.05
C SER A 487 50.02 13.09 16.87
N GLN A 488 48.88 12.42 16.76
CA GLN A 488 48.59 11.11 17.41
C GLN A 488 49.35 9.97 16.71
N ASP A 489 49.47 10.00 15.37
CA ASP A 489 50.18 8.96 14.62
C ASP A 489 51.72 9.06 14.82
N ASP A 490 52.26 10.25 14.93
CA ASP A 490 53.68 10.49 15.23
C ASP A 490 54.01 10.09 16.68
N GLY A 491 53.08 10.33 17.63
CA GLY A 491 53.22 9.83 19.01
C GLY A 491 53.21 8.30 19.10
N LYS A 492 52.33 7.62 18.34
CA LYS A 492 52.31 6.15 18.26
C LYS A 492 53.54 5.58 17.56
N ARG A 493 54.03 6.22 16.50
CA ARG A 493 55.28 5.81 15.83
C ARG A 493 56.48 5.96 16.73
N ARG A 494 56.58 7.03 17.55
CA ARG A 494 57.65 7.22 18.52
C ARG A 494 57.57 6.20 19.66
N ALA A 495 56.37 5.87 20.16
CA ALA A 495 56.19 4.83 21.22
C ALA A 495 56.61 3.44 20.71
N VAL A 496 56.21 3.07 19.48
CA VAL A 496 56.61 1.76 18.89
C VAL A 496 58.09 1.70 18.58
N CYS A 497 58.72 2.85 18.23
CA CYS A 497 60.19 2.90 18.07
C CYS A 497 60.92 2.79 19.39
N ALA A 498 60.41 3.41 20.46
CA ALA A 498 60.98 3.29 21.82
C ALA A 498 60.87 1.85 22.39
N GLU A 499 59.77 1.18 22.19
CA GLU A 499 59.62 -0.24 22.56
C GLU A 499 60.53 -1.17 21.77
N ARG A 500 60.79 -0.91 20.49
CA ARG A 500 61.77 -1.68 19.68
C ARG A 500 63.20 -1.42 20.09
N CYS A 501 63.55 -0.23 20.59
CA CYS A 501 64.87 0.04 21.11
C CYS A 501 65.14 -0.58 22.50
N LEU A 502 64.09 -0.84 23.29
CA LEU A 502 64.22 -1.47 24.61
C LEU A 502 64.32 -3.01 24.55
N HIS A 503 63.97 -3.63 23.45
CA HIS A 503 64.07 -5.10 23.23
C HIS A 503 65.26 -5.52 22.33
N GLY A 504 66.12 -4.60 21.95
CA GLY A 504 67.26 -4.83 21.07
C GLY A 504 68.65 -4.96 21.79
N SER A 505 68.72 -4.90 23.12
CA SER A 505 69.97 -5.04 23.86
C SER A 505 69.89 -6.18 24.85
N GLY A 506 70.02 -7.39 24.36
CA GLY A 506 70.06 -8.61 25.20
C GLY A 506 70.31 -9.86 24.38
N GLY A 507 71.57 -10.08 23.97
CA GLY A 507 71.92 -11.32 23.30
C GLY A 507 73.29 -11.36 22.68
N SER A 508 74.33 -11.39 23.48
CA SER A 508 75.59 -12.03 23.13
C SER A 508 76.37 -12.33 24.38
N GLN A 509 76.22 -13.57 24.82
CA GLN A 509 77.27 -14.47 25.23
C GLN A 509 76.78 -15.90 25.18
#